data_f7bba1358757093ee7b5cc13eb7a1c95
#
_entry.id   f7bba1358757093ee7b5cc13eb7a1c95
#
_cell.length_a   1.000
_cell.length_b   1.000
_cell.length_c   1.000
_cell.angle_alpha   90.00
_cell.angle_beta   90.00
_cell.angle_gamma   90.00
#
_symmetry.space_group_name_H-M   'P 1'
#
loop_
_entity.id
_entity.type
_entity.pdbx_description
1 polymer ?
#
loop_
_entity_poly.entity_id
_entity_poly.type
_entity_poly.pdbx_seq_one_letter_code
_entity_poly.pdbx_strand_id
1 'polypeptide(L)'
;MKALKFLGNRVEDAANTFIDVLKYSDQSVDYPDFKDIEPWPDEIVDMFKDALKDKPFSEISAILMYTQQSSRFDPIAELMLGIGLVEMRHYDKLSDFLQKADPHEQDSVMDIYPKVEIGFSPESALKIAWNSEIETIGNYKKIMNSLALYSERADYDDVMYLLNKLIADEEHHIKLIKEAMGVDDSTKKGVTVIIK
;
A
#
# COMPACT_ATOMS: atom_id res chain seq x y z
N MET A 1 7.42 36.61 10.90
CA MET A 1 7.35 36.56 9.43
C MET A 1 7.98 35.31 8.77
N LYS A 2 9.12 34.76 9.27
CA LYS A 2 9.74 33.56 8.69
C LYS A 2 8.91 32.26 8.87
N ALA A 3 8.18 32.11 9.97
CA ALA A 3 7.35 30.92 10.23
C ALA A 3 6.12 30.82 9.33
N LEU A 4 5.49 31.95 8.99
CA LEU A 4 4.34 31.98 8.08
C LEU A 4 4.73 31.67 6.62
N LYS A 5 5.93 32.06 6.20
CA LYS A 5 6.45 31.73 4.87
C LYS A 5 6.75 30.23 4.73
N PHE A 6 7.23 29.61 5.81
CA PHE A 6 7.50 28.16 5.86
C PHE A 6 6.21 27.32 5.81
N LEU A 7 5.13 27.76 6.46
CA LEU A 7 3.81 27.13 6.38
C LEU A 7 3.14 27.32 5.01
N GLY A 8 3.30 28.49 4.38
CA GLY A 8 2.79 28.74 3.03
C GLY A 8 3.39 27.81 1.98
N ASN A 9 4.71 27.66 1.97
CA ASN A 9 5.37 26.76 1.03
C ASN A 9 4.96 25.29 1.24
N ARG A 10 4.78 24.83 2.49
CA ARG A 10 4.31 23.45 2.75
C ARG A 10 2.88 23.20 2.27
N VAL A 11 2.00 24.19 2.32
CA VAL A 11 0.61 24.05 1.83
C VAL A 11 0.58 24.05 0.30
N GLU A 12 1.41 24.88 -0.37
CA GLU A 12 1.56 24.86 -1.83
C GLU A 12 2.20 23.55 -2.30
N ASP A 13 3.22 23.06 -1.62
CA ASP A 13 3.87 21.77 -1.90
C ASP A 13 2.91 20.60 -1.69
N ALA A 14 2.08 20.60 -0.64
CA ALA A 14 1.06 19.59 -0.42
C ALA A 14 -0.03 19.59 -1.50
N ALA A 15 -0.48 20.79 -1.95
CA ALA A 15 -1.46 20.89 -3.03
C ALA A 15 -0.89 20.38 -4.37
N ASN A 16 0.37 20.66 -4.66
CA ASN A 16 1.06 20.13 -5.84
C ASN A 16 1.30 18.62 -5.74
N THR A 17 1.62 18.11 -4.56
CA THR A 17 1.79 16.66 -4.31
C THR A 17 0.48 15.91 -4.51
N PHE A 18 -0.68 16.49 -4.14
CA PHE A 18 -1.99 15.86 -4.38
C PHE A 18 -2.31 15.63 -5.86
N ILE A 19 -1.84 16.52 -6.73
CA ILE A 19 -2.01 16.37 -8.19
C ILE A 19 -1.10 15.26 -8.72
N ASP A 20 0.05 15.05 -8.12
CA ASP A 20 1.04 14.06 -8.55
C ASP A 20 0.79 12.63 -8.02
N VAL A 21 -0.12 12.42 -7.08
CA VAL A 21 -0.45 11.08 -6.53
C VAL A 21 -0.85 10.09 -7.62
N LEU A 22 -1.50 10.54 -8.68
CA LEU A 22 -1.86 9.69 -9.81
C LEU A 22 -0.67 9.05 -10.53
N LYS A 23 0.54 9.60 -10.37
CA LYS A 23 1.79 9.01 -10.91
C LYS A 23 2.20 7.74 -10.15
N TYR A 24 1.75 7.60 -8.91
CA TYR A 24 2.14 6.53 -8.00
C TYR A 24 1.09 5.42 -7.91
N SER A 25 -0.10 5.61 -8.49
CA SER A 25 -1.17 4.62 -8.57
C SER A 25 -1.31 4.12 -10.01
N ASP A 26 -1.54 2.85 -10.21
CA ASP A 26 -1.87 2.29 -11.52
C ASP A 26 -3.20 2.84 -12.03
N GLN A 27 -3.19 3.35 -13.24
CA GLN A 27 -4.35 4.01 -13.85
C GLN A 27 -5.16 3.10 -14.79
N SER A 28 -4.78 1.84 -14.93
CA SER A 28 -5.47 0.87 -15.79
C SER A 28 -6.68 0.22 -15.11
N VAL A 29 -6.72 0.28 -13.78
CA VAL A 29 -7.80 -0.27 -12.95
C VAL A 29 -8.28 0.81 -11.98
N ASP A 30 -9.59 1.03 -11.88
CA ASP A 30 -10.19 1.93 -10.92
C ASP A 30 -10.44 1.24 -9.58
N TYR A 31 -10.64 2.00 -8.50
CA TYR A 31 -11.13 1.43 -7.23
C TYR A 31 -12.63 1.15 -7.32
N PRO A 32 -13.10 0.03 -6.73
CA PRO A 32 -14.53 -0.25 -6.69
C PRO A 32 -15.28 0.77 -5.82
N ASP A 33 -16.57 0.93 -6.11
CA ASP A 33 -17.53 1.63 -5.27
C ASP A 33 -18.47 0.56 -4.67
N PHE A 34 -18.19 0.17 -3.44
CA PHE A 34 -18.96 -0.87 -2.75
C PHE A 34 -20.39 -0.40 -2.43
N LYS A 35 -21.38 -1.01 -3.04
CA LYS A 35 -22.80 -0.68 -2.81
C LYS A 35 -23.48 -1.71 -1.93
N ASP A 36 -23.29 -2.97 -2.21
CA ASP A 36 -24.07 -4.07 -1.66
C ASP A 36 -23.16 -5.19 -1.12
N ILE A 37 -22.23 -4.84 -0.20
CA ILE A 37 -21.40 -5.83 0.50
C ILE A 37 -22.21 -6.42 1.65
N GLU A 38 -22.35 -7.74 1.66
CA GLU A 38 -22.94 -8.50 2.76
C GLU A 38 -21.85 -8.95 3.74
N PRO A 39 -22.21 -9.27 5.01
CA PRO A 39 -21.25 -9.80 5.98
C PRO A 39 -20.48 -11.01 5.44
N TRP A 40 -19.15 -10.98 5.60
CA TRP A 40 -18.26 -12.06 5.20
C TRP A 40 -17.92 -12.96 6.39
N PRO A 41 -17.53 -14.22 6.18
CA PRO A 41 -17.04 -15.08 7.24
C PRO A 41 -15.86 -14.50 7.98
N ASP A 42 -15.80 -14.70 9.31
CA ASP A 42 -14.76 -14.17 10.20
C ASP A 42 -13.35 -14.46 9.69
N GLU A 43 -13.10 -15.66 9.15
CA GLU A 43 -11.82 -16.05 8.60
C GLU A 43 -11.35 -15.17 7.43
N ILE A 44 -12.28 -14.68 6.61
CA ILE A 44 -11.98 -13.74 5.52
C ILE A 44 -11.80 -12.35 6.08
N VAL A 45 -12.69 -11.91 6.96
CA VAL A 45 -12.60 -10.63 7.66
C VAL A 45 -11.25 -10.49 8.37
N ASP A 46 -10.81 -11.52 9.09
CA ASP A 46 -9.51 -11.53 9.79
C ASP A 46 -8.33 -11.37 8.82
N MET A 47 -8.38 -12.00 7.64
CA MET A 47 -7.33 -11.83 6.63
C MET A 47 -7.26 -10.38 6.11
N PHE A 48 -8.39 -9.72 5.94
CA PHE A 48 -8.42 -8.29 5.56
C PHE A 48 -7.97 -7.38 6.71
N LYS A 49 -8.31 -7.69 7.97
CA LYS A 49 -7.79 -6.99 9.16
C LYS A 49 -6.26 -7.14 9.26
N ASP A 50 -5.74 -8.33 9.02
CA ASP A 50 -4.30 -8.58 8.96
C ASP A 50 -3.62 -7.69 7.90
N ALA A 51 -4.20 -7.59 6.70
CA ALA A 51 -3.69 -6.74 5.63
C ALA A 51 -3.81 -5.25 5.98
N LEU A 52 -4.87 -4.83 6.66
CA LEU A 52 -5.09 -3.43 7.01
C LEU A 52 -4.14 -2.94 8.12
N LYS A 53 -4.04 -3.70 9.26
CA LYS A 53 -3.47 -3.16 10.50
C LYS A 53 -2.73 -4.14 11.41
N ASP A 54 -3.04 -5.44 11.38
CA ASP A 54 -2.69 -6.34 12.47
C ASP A 54 -1.36 -7.10 12.26
N LYS A 55 -0.77 -7.04 11.08
CA LYS A 55 0.48 -7.75 10.74
C LYS A 55 1.55 -6.82 10.16
N PRO A 56 2.81 -7.28 10.15
CA PRO A 56 3.84 -6.68 9.32
C PRO A 56 3.39 -6.66 7.84
N PHE A 57 3.81 -5.64 7.11
CA PHE A 57 3.40 -5.42 5.71
C PHE A 57 1.90 -5.16 5.54
N SER A 58 1.26 -4.60 6.58
CA SER A 58 -0.09 -4.05 6.51
C SER A 58 -0.04 -2.61 5.98
N GLU A 59 -1.18 -2.12 5.51
CA GLU A 59 -1.30 -0.74 5.01
C GLU A 59 -0.83 0.31 6.01
N ILE A 60 -1.21 0.16 7.28
CA ILE A 60 -0.77 1.10 8.32
C ILE A 60 0.76 1.04 8.53
N SER A 61 1.37 -0.13 8.41
CA SER A 61 2.83 -0.29 8.48
C SER A 61 3.52 0.35 7.29
N ALA A 62 2.97 0.20 6.08
CA ALA A 62 3.45 0.83 4.86
C ALA A 62 3.36 2.37 4.94
N ILE A 63 2.21 2.91 5.37
CA ILE A 63 2.02 4.36 5.59
C ILE A 63 3.09 4.91 6.54
N LEU A 64 3.34 4.25 7.67
CA LEU A 64 4.33 4.68 8.66
C LEU A 64 5.76 4.59 8.09
N MET A 65 6.08 3.50 7.39
CA MET A 65 7.38 3.29 6.75
C MET A 65 7.66 4.39 5.73
N TYR A 66 6.77 4.59 4.77
CA TYR A 66 6.94 5.57 3.71
C TYR A 66 6.99 7.01 4.22
N THR A 67 6.17 7.36 5.22
CA THR A 67 6.20 8.66 5.89
C THR A 67 7.56 8.91 6.56
N GLN A 68 8.12 7.91 7.25
CA GLN A 68 9.43 8.04 7.89
C GLN A 68 10.57 8.09 6.87
N GLN A 69 10.52 7.29 5.81
CA GLN A 69 11.52 7.30 4.74
C GLN A 69 11.53 8.63 3.98
N SER A 70 10.35 9.19 3.65
CA SER A 70 10.24 10.48 2.96
C SER A 70 10.79 11.64 3.79
N SER A 71 10.56 11.63 5.11
CA SER A 71 11.07 12.68 5.99
C SER A 71 12.56 12.58 6.31
N ARG A 72 13.16 11.41 6.10
CA ARG A 72 14.53 11.10 6.50
C ARG A 72 15.54 11.10 5.37
N PHE A 73 15.10 10.81 4.15
CA PHE A 73 15.98 10.57 3.00
C PHE A 73 15.61 11.48 1.83
N ASP A 74 16.11 12.71 1.84
CA ASP A 74 15.83 13.74 0.80
C ASP A 74 15.92 13.22 -0.65
N PRO A 75 16.90 12.38 -1.06
CA PRO A 75 17.01 11.93 -2.45
C PRO A 75 15.83 11.08 -2.95
N ILE A 76 15.05 10.47 -2.05
CA ILE A 76 13.91 9.62 -2.37
C ILE A 76 12.61 10.15 -1.73
N ALA A 77 12.64 11.34 -1.15
CA ALA A 77 11.53 11.87 -0.34
C ALA A 77 10.22 11.97 -1.12
N GLU A 78 10.27 12.48 -2.35
CA GLU A 78 9.08 12.62 -3.21
C GLU A 78 8.48 11.26 -3.58
N LEU A 79 9.30 10.29 -3.96
CA LEU A 79 8.88 8.93 -4.28
C LEU A 79 8.19 8.26 -3.09
N MET A 80 8.85 8.28 -1.91
CA MET A 80 8.32 7.67 -0.70
C MET A 80 7.01 8.34 -0.25
N LEU A 81 6.94 9.67 -0.34
CA LEU A 81 5.70 10.38 -0.01
C LEU A 81 4.57 10.03 -0.97
N GLY A 82 4.85 9.99 -2.28
CA GLY A 82 3.86 9.66 -3.30
C GLY A 82 3.27 8.27 -3.11
N ILE A 83 4.11 7.25 -2.91
CA ILE A 83 3.68 5.89 -2.59
C ILE A 83 2.88 5.89 -1.28
N GLY A 84 3.38 6.50 -0.20
CA GLY A 84 2.69 6.54 1.09
C GLY A 84 1.29 7.17 1.04
N LEU A 85 1.03 8.09 0.10
CA LEU A 85 -0.31 8.64 -0.14
C LEU A 85 -1.24 7.64 -0.84
N VAL A 86 -0.71 6.76 -1.68
CA VAL A 86 -1.47 5.66 -2.27
C VAL A 86 -1.81 4.61 -1.20
N GLU A 87 -0.87 4.29 -0.31
CA GLU A 87 -1.13 3.39 0.83
C GLU A 87 -2.24 3.91 1.75
N MET A 88 -2.33 5.23 1.97
CA MET A 88 -3.47 5.83 2.69
C MET A 88 -4.79 5.57 1.97
N ARG A 89 -4.80 5.52 0.65
CA ARG A 89 -5.98 5.20 -0.14
C ARG A 89 -6.32 3.71 -0.08
N HIS A 90 -5.30 2.83 -0.07
CA HIS A 90 -5.50 1.40 0.16
C HIS A 90 -6.15 1.16 1.53
N TYR A 91 -5.60 1.80 2.57
CA TYR A 91 -6.16 1.77 3.92
C TYR A 91 -7.63 2.20 3.94
N ASP A 92 -7.98 3.32 3.30
CA ASP A 92 -9.35 3.83 3.20
C ASP A 92 -10.29 2.81 2.54
N LYS A 93 -9.87 2.23 1.42
CA LYS A 93 -10.68 1.26 0.67
C LYS A 93 -10.86 -0.08 1.39
N LEU A 94 -9.83 -0.58 2.05
CA LEU A 94 -9.93 -1.77 2.89
C LEU A 94 -10.81 -1.52 4.12
N SER A 95 -10.71 -0.33 4.73
CA SER A 95 -11.58 0.08 5.84
C SER A 95 -13.05 0.18 5.42
N ASP A 96 -13.34 0.75 4.23
CA ASP A 96 -14.71 0.83 3.70
C ASP A 96 -15.30 -0.57 3.45
N PHE A 97 -14.50 -1.49 2.92
CA PHE A 97 -14.90 -2.89 2.78
C PHE A 97 -15.18 -3.53 4.15
N LEU A 98 -14.26 -3.43 5.10
CA LEU A 98 -14.38 -4.06 6.42
C LEU A 98 -15.58 -3.54 7.21
N GLN A 99 -15.89 -2.24 7.17
CA GLN A 99 -17.06 -1.67 7.80
C GLN A 99 -18.39 -2.29 7.33
N LYS A 100 -18.41 -2.80 6.10
CA LYS A 100 -19.58 -3.46 5.51
C LYS A 100 -19.55 -4.97 5.72
N ALA A 101 -18.36 -5.57 5.58
CA ALA A 101 -18.14 -7.01 5.66
C ALA A 101 -18.21 -7.55 7.09
N ASP A 102 -17.85 -6.74 8.10
CA ASP A 102 -17.88 -7.10 9.52
C ASP A 102 -18.92 -6.28 10.28
N PRO A 103 -20.10 -6.83 10.58
CA PRO A 103 -21.15 -6.12 11.33
C PRO A 103 -20.75 -5.85 12.79
N HIS A 104 -19.65 -6.43 13.27
CA HIS A 104 -19.14 -6.30 14.63
C HIS A 104 -17.96 -5.32 14.74
N GLU A 105 -17.46 -4.78 13.62
CA GLU A 105 -16.38 -3.79 13.59
C GLU A 105 -16.85 -2.45 14.20
N GLN A 106 -16.88 -2.38 15.53
CA GLN A 106 -17.23 -1.18 16.30
C GLN A 106 -16.18 -0.84 17.35
N ASP A 107 -14.95 -1.30 17.14
CA ASP A 107 -13.87 -1.06 18.09
C ASP A 107 -13.54 0.44 18.19
N SER A 108 -13.67 0.98 19.38
CA SER A 108 -13.24 2.36 19.68
C SER A 108 -11.73 2.50 19.86
N VAL A 109 -11.02 1.39 19.87
CA VAL A 109 -9.56 1.30 20.01
C VAL A 109 -9.02 0.45 18.87
N MET A 110 -8.07 1.01 18.12
CA MET A 110 -7.35 0.28 17.07
C MET A 110 -6.03 -0.21 17.62
N ASP A 111 -5.87 -1.53 17.67
CA ASP A 111 -4.55 -2.14 17.82
C ASP A 111 -3.85 -2.12 16.44
N ILE A 112 -2.64 -1.56 16.39
CA ILE A 112 -1.83 -1.53 15.18
C ILE A 112 -0.48 -2.20 15.42
N TYR A 113 0.11 -2.76 14.37
CA TYR A 113 1.46 -3.28 14.43
C TYR A 113 2.47 -2.12 14.47
N PRO A 114 3.18 -1.90 15.60
CA PRO A 114 3.90 -0.65 15.83
C PRO A 114 5.34 -0.65 15.28
N LYS A 115 5.82 -1.79 14.73
CA LYS A 115 7.23 -1.98 14.41
C LYS A 115 7.47 -1.96 12.91
N VAL A 116 8.06 -0.86 12.42
CA VAL A 116 8.43 -0.71 11.01
C VAL A 116 9.93 -0.55 10.86
N GLU A 117 10.49 -1.14 9.81
CA GLU A 117 11.88 -0.96 9.40
C GLU A 117 11.95 0.14 8.34
N ILE A 118 12.86 1.11 8.50
CA ILE A 118 12.94 2.29 7.61
C ILE A 118 14.28 2.41 6.87
N GLY A 119 15.29 1.62 7.27
CA GLY A 119 16.63 1.66 6.69
C GLY A 119 17.53 2.75 7.27
N PHE A 120 18.82 2.71 6.87
CA PHE A 120 19.88 3.62 7.32
C PHE A 120 20.38 4.56 6.22
N SER A 121 20.03 4.30 4.96
CA SER A 121 20.39 5.08 3.78
C SER A 121 19.26 5.01 2.76
N PRO A 122 19.24 5.91 1.74
CA PRO A 122 18.28 5.83 0.64
C PRO A 122 18.24 4.45 -0.03
N GLU A 123 19.40 3.83 -0.28
CA GLU A 123 19.49 2.52 -0.94
C GLU A 123 18.91 1.40 -0.06
N SER A 124 19.15 1.43 1.26
CA SER A 124 18.56 0.45 2.18
C SER A 124 17.06 0.66 2.35
N ALA A 125 16.60 1.92 2.34
CA ALA A 125 15.19 2.26 2.38
C ALA A 125 14.44 1.73 1.15
N LEU A 126 14.98 1.94 -0.06
CA LEU A 126 14.42 1.41 -1.31
C LEU A 126 14.34 -0.12 -1.31
N LYS A 127 15.35 -0.82 -0.78
CA LYS A 127 15.32 -2.29 -0.66
C LYS A 127 14.24 -2.79 0.30
N ILE A 128 14.07 -2.10 1.43
CA ILE A 128 13.03 -2.42 2.41
C ILE A 128 11.66 -2.19 1.78
N ALA A 129 11.46 -1.04 1.14
CA ALA A 129 10.24 -0.72 0.41
C ALA A 129 9.92 -1.79 -0.64
N TRP A 130 10.87 -2.12 -1.51
CA TRP A 130 10.68 -3.17 -2.52
C TRP A 130 10.26 -4.52 -1.93
N ASN A 131 10.89 -4.96 -0.85
CA ASN A 131 10.52 -6.20 -0.17
C ASN A 131 9.12 -6.11 0.45
N SER A 132 8.76 -4.97 1.02
CA SER A 132 7.43 -4.72 1.57
C SER A 132 6.34 -4.92 0.52
N GLU A 133 6.47 -4.31 -0.67
CA GLU A 133 5.51 -4.46 -1.76
C GLU A 133 5.34 -5.91 -2.21
N ILE A 134 6.46 -6.66 -2.31
CA ILE A 134 6.41 -8.09 -2.68
C ILE A 134 5.61 -8.90 -1.66
N GLU A 135 5.83 -8.67 -0.37
CA GLU A 135 5.12 -9.36 0.72
C GLU A 135 3.64 -8.97 0.75
N THR A 136 3.32 -7.69 0.54
CA THR A 136 1.94 -7.19 0.45
C THR A 136 1.19 -7.85 -0.71
N ILE A 137 1.76 -7.91 -1.91
CA ILE A 137 1.19 -8.64 -3.06
C ILE A 137 0.96 -10.11 -2.69
N GLY A 138 1.93 -10.73 -2.00
CA GLY A 138 1.80 -12.11 -1.54
C GLY A 138 0.61 -12.32 -0.60
N ASN A 139 0.36 -11.35 0.29
CA ASN A 139 -0.77 -11.38 1.22
C ASN A 139 -2.10 -11.21 0.48
N TYR A 140 -2.22 -10.25 -0.43
CA TYR A 140 -3.43 -10.09 -1.24
C TYR A 140 -3.75 -11.33 -2.09
N LYS A 141 -2.75 -11.96 -2.69
CA LYS A 141 -2.92 -13.23 -3.43
C LYS A 141 -3.40 -14.38 -2.54
N LYS A 142 -2.98 -14.43 -1.27
CA LYS A 142 -3.51 -15.40 -0.30
C LYS A 142 -4.99 -15.16 -0.02
N ILE A 143 -5.39 -13.90 0.18
CA ILE A 143 -6.81 -13.54 0.35
C ILE A 143 -7.61 -13.97 -0.88
N MET A 144 -7.18 -13.61 -2.09
CA MET A 144 -7.86 -14.01 -3.34
C MET A 144 -8.05 -15.53 -3.45
N ASN A 145 -7.04 -16.32 -3.07
CA ASN A 145 -7.14 -17.77 -3.07
C ASN A 145 -8.19 -18.28 -2.08
N SER A 146 -8.30 -17.66 -0.89
CA SER A 146 -9.32 -18.02 0.11
C SER A 146 -10.72 -17.62 -0.35
N LEU A 147 -10.87 -16.49 -1.03
CA LEU A 147 -12.14 -16.03 -1.59
C LEU A 147 -12.70 -16.99 -2.65
N ALA A 148 -11.87 -17.77 -3.34
CA ALA A 148 -12.33 -18.72 -4.35
C ALA A 148 -13.40 -19.72 -3.85
N LEU A 149 -13.42 -19.99 -2.52
CA LEU A 149 -14.46 -20.82 -1.88
C LEU A 149 -15.83 -20.13 -1.82
N TYR A 150 -15.89 -18.85 -2.09
CA TYR A 150 -17.08 -17.99 -1.97
C TYR A 150 -17.49 -17.38 -3.32
N SER A 151 -17.08 -17.98 -4.44
CA SER A 151 -17.30 -17.48 -5.79
C SER A 151 -18.77 -17.32 -6.20
N GLU A 152 -19.68 -17.97 -5.48
CA GLU A 152 -21.14 -17.87 -5.73
C GLU A 152 -21.79 -16.64 -5.05
N ARG A 153 -21.03 -15.87 -4.27
CA ARG A 153 -21.56 -14.66 -3.61
C ARG A 153 -21.79 -13.55 -4.62
N ALA A 154 -22.84 -12.76 -4.42
CA ALA A 154 -23.16 -11.65 -5.32
C ALA A 154 -22.12 -10.53 -5.31
N ASP A 155 -21.43 -10.35 -4.17
CA ASP A 155 -20.39 -9.33 -3.95
C ASP A 155 -18.94 -9.84 -4.22
N TYR A 156 -18.79 -11.10 -4.66
CA TYR A 156 -17.48 -11.71 -4.92
C TYR A 156 -16.63 -10.92 -5.92
N ASP A 157 -17.21 -10.55 -7.04
CA ASP A 157 -16.49 -9.86 -8.11
C ASP A 157 -16.01 -8.48 -7.67
N ASP A 158 -16.77 -7.75 -6.84
CA ASP A 158 -16.38 -6.44 -6.31
C ASP A 158 -15.18 -6.55 -5.37
N VAL A 159 -15.15 -7.59 -4.52
CA VAL A 159 -14.04 -7.84 -3.60
C VAL A 159 -12.79 -8.28 -4.36
N MET A 160 -12.93 -9.16 -5.35
CA MET A 160 -11.84 -9.57 -6.24
C MET A 160 -11.31 -8.38 -7.05
N TYR A 161 -12.18 -7.47 -7.47
CA TYR A 161 -11.79 -6.26 -8.19
C TYR A 161 -10.98 -5.31 -7.31
N LEU A 162 -11.37 -5.12 -6.03
CA LEU A 162 -10.55 -4.38 -5.05
C LEU A 162 -9.14 -4.96 -4.96
N LEU A 163 -9.02 -6.26 -4.69
CA LEU A 163 -7.71 -6.91 -4.53
C LEU A 163 -6.84 -6.81 -5.80
N ASN A 164 -7.46 -6.93 -6.98
CA ASN A 164 -6.74 -6.73 -8.24
C ASN A 164 -6.24 -5.29 -8.38
N LYS A 165 -7.02 -4.30 -7.97
CA LYS A 165 -6.60 -2.89 -7.98
C LYS A 165 -5.44 -2.65 -7.02
N LEU A 166 -5.53 -3.16 -5.78
CA LEU A 166 -4.45 -3.05 -4.81
C LEU A 166 -3.16 -3.68 -5.36
N ILE A 167 -3.24 -4.91 -5.88
CA ILE A 167 -2.08 -5.59 -6.49
C ILE A 167 -1.49 -4.79 -7.66
N ALA A 168 -2.32 -4.17 -8.51
CA ALA A 168 -1.83 -3.36 -9.61
C ALA A 168 -1.05 -2.12 -9.13
N ASP A 169 -1.50 -1.49 -8.05
CA ASP A 169 -0.79 -0.38 -7.43
C ASP A 169 0.55 -0.84 -6.84
N GLU A 170 0.59 -1.96 -6.11
CA GLU A 170 1.86 -2.48 -5.55
C GLU A 170 2.85 -2.88 -6.65
N GLU A 171 2.38 -3.48 -7.75
CA GLU A 171 3.24 -3.78 -8.90
C GLU A 171 3.77 -2.51 -9.56
N HIS A 172 2.99 -1.43 -9.58
CA HIS A 172 3.42 -0.11 -10.03
C HIS A 172 4.44 0.51 -9.06
N HIS A 173 4.24 0.42 -7.74
CA HIS A 173 5.21 0.85 -6.73
C HIS A 173 6.55 0.13 -6.90
N ILE A 174 6.54 -1.20 -7.07
CA ILE A 174 7.74 -1.99 -7.35
C ILE A 174 8.50 -1.45 -8.58
N LYS A 175 7.79 -1.09 -9.64
CA LYS A 175 8.40 -0.51 -10.85
C LYS A 175 9.09 0.81 -10.55
N LEU A 176 8.41 1.73 -9.88
CA LEU A 176 8.97 3.04 -9.50
C LEU A 176 10.18 2.91 -8.57
N ILE A 177 10.12 2.01 -7.60
CA ILE A 177 11.24 1.73 -6.68
C ILE A 177 12.44 1.18 -7.43
N LYS A 178 12.25 0.24 -8.38
CA LYS A 178 13.32 -0.29 -9.23
C LYS A 178 13.96 0.79 -10.09
N GLU A 179 13.16 1.67 -10.68
CA GLU A 179 13.65 2.81 -11.44
C GLU A 179 14.53 3.73 -10.57
N ALA A 180 14.10 4.02 -9.33
CA ALA A 180 14.89 4.80 -8.37
C ALA A 180 16.18 4.09 -7.92
N MET A 181 16.19 2.76 -7.90
CA MET A 181 17.39 1.96 -7.64
C MET A 181 18.34 1.87 -8.84
N GLY A 182 17.96 2.36 -10.02
CA GLY A 182 18.71 2.20 -11.26
C GLY A 182 18.74 0.76 -11.80
N VAL A 183 17.76 -0.06 -11.43
CA VAL A 183 17.62 -1.45 -11.90
C VAL A 183 16.77 -1.43 -13.17
N ASP A 184 17.40 -1.64 -14.31
CA ASP A 184 16.71 -1.73 -15.60
C ASP A 184 16.20 -3.15 -15.85
N ASP A 185 14.89 -3.31 -16.07
CA ASP A 185 14.28 -4.59 -16.44
C ASP A 185 14.73 -5.11 -17.82
N SER A 186 15.43 -4.29 -18.62
CA SER A 186 15.98 -4.70 -19.92
C SER A 186 17.17 -5.68 -19.80
N THR A 187 17.73 -5.86 -18.59
CA THR A 187 18.83 -6.79 -18.32
C THR A 187 18.38 -8.22 -17.98
N LYS A 188 17.22 -8.68 -18.45
CA LYS A 188 16.82 -10.10 -18.38
C LYS A 188 17.71 -11.01 -19.27
N LYS A 189 19.05 -10.91 -19.16
CA LYS A 189 20.00 -11.93 -19.57
C LYS A 189 21.06 -12.08 -18.47
N GLY A 190 20.81 -13.01 -17.57
CA GLY A 190 21.86 -13.69 -16.83
C GLY A 190 22.55 -12.91 -15.72
N VAL A 191 21.86 -12.59 -14.63
CA VAL A 191 22.55 -12.35 -13.36
C VAL A 191 22.51 -13.65 -12.55
N THR A 192 23.58 -14.42 -12.65
CA THR A 192 23.89 -15.49 -11.71
C THR A 192 24.40 -14.81 -10.43
N VAL A 193 23.58 -14.79 -9.39
CA VAL A 193 24.02 -14.35 -8.06
C VAL A 193 24.97 -15.40 -7.51
N ILE A 194 26.26 -15.12 -7.55
CA ILE A 194 27.27 -15.91 -6.84
C ILE A 194 27.27 -15.43 -5.39
N ILE A 195 26.62 -16.19 -4.53
CA ILE A 195 26.74 -16.04 -3.07
C ILE A 195 28.12 -16.62 -2.69
N LYS A 196 29.00 -15.76 -2.20
CA LYS A 196 30.25 -16.15 -1.50
C LYS A 196 30.06 -15.91 -0.01
#